data_145cbfa1911a290cdf093090724fcb91
#
_entry.id   145cbfa1911a290cdf093090724fcb91
#
_cell.length_a   1.000
_cell.length_b   1.000
_cell.length_c   1.000
_cell.angle_alpha   90.00
_cell.angle_beta   90.00
_cell.angle_gamma   90.00
#
_symmetry.space_group_name_H-M   'P 1'
#
loop_
_entity.id
_entity.type
_entity.pdbx_description
1 polymer ?
#
loop_
_entity_poly.entity_id
_entity_poly.type
_entity_poly.pdbx_seq_one_letter_code
_entity_poly.pdbx_strand_id
1 'polypeptide(L)'
;MKSFTTYLSIGLLVLASACGGGDNSIEAKQKSLANLKKQALELNAQIVALEKEVEKAGGASAAKAILVGIDTLQSETFTHYIELQGKVESESVSYITPRAGGGQVRAIYINRGDKVKKGQLILQLDNSLIKQSAAAASQNIETLKSQAALAKSVYEKQKNLWEQNIGSEIQLMTAKTNADALASQLKAANEQLGMVKDQLAFTSIYSDVDGVAEEVNVKVGDLFMGPGQIKIVNTTKLKLTAEVPENYAGKVKIGTELTLTFPDIQKTINNKVNVLGNVINPLSRSFYIESKLPVDNNFRPNLLAQVKIKDYEKKNAISIPVNLLQNDEKGKFVYVAVLEGGKMVARKKMVATGEFYGNNIEVLSGLAAGDILISEGYQSIYDGQLITTSIK
;
A
#
# COMPACT_ATOMS: atom_id res chain seq x y z
N MET A 1 95.97 -1.87 -10.84
CA MET A 1 94.70 -2.55 -11.11
C MET A 1 94.05 -3.01 -9.79
N LYS A 2 93.51 -2.14 -9.02
CA LYS A 2 92.67 -2.43 -7.81
C LYS A 2 92.04 -1.07 -7.44
N SER A 3 90.82 -0.77 -7.94
CA SER A 3 89.97 0.29 -7.37
C SER A 3 88.70 0.59 -8.23
N PHE A 4 88.20 -0.41 -8.97
CA PHE A 4 86.96 -0.15 -9.81
C PHE A 4 85.77 -1.02 -9.49
N THR A 5 85.81 -1.82 -8.42
CA THR A 5 84.73 -2.74 -8.09
C THR A 5 83.91 -2.40 -6.80
N THR A 6 84.27 -1.29 -6.13
CA THR A 6 83.63 -0.88 -4.87
C THR A 6 82.54 0.21 -5.03
N TYR A 7 82.41 0.82 -6.21
CA TYR A 7 81.33 1.84 -6.41
C TYR A 7 80.05 1.33 -7.11
N LEU A 8 80.04 0.05 -7.49
CA LEU A 8 78.86 -0.51 -8.17
C LEU A 8 77.90 -1.15 -7.19
N SER A 9 78.26 -1.34 -5.93
CA SER A 9 77.40 -1.98 -4.90
C SER A 9 76.62 -0.99 -4.01
N ILE A 10 76.92 0.32 -4.08
CA ILE A 10 76.22 1.35 -3.32
C ILE A 10 75.08 2.00 -4.13
N GLY A 11 75.13 1.92 -5.47
CA GLY A 11 74.10 2.45 -6.35
C GLY A 11 72.76 1.60 -6.42
N LEU A 12 72.81 0.34 -5.92
CA LEU A 12 71.67 -0.55 -6.06
C LEU A 12 70.80 -0.64 -4.76
N LEU A 13 71.25 0.01 -3.66
CA LEU A 13 70.53 -0.02 -2.38
C LEU A 13 69.62 1.23 -2.15
N VAL A 14 69.63 2.21 -3.06
CA VAL A 14 68.78 3.42 -2.93
C VAL A 14 67.50 3.34 -3.77
N LEU A 15 67.35 2.32 -4.63
CA LEU A 15 66.14 2.13 -5.44
C LEU A 15 65.12 1.17 -4.84
N ALA A 16 65.38 0.61 -3.66
CA ALA A 16 64.45 -0.34 -2.99
C ALA A 16 63.60 0.30 -1.86
N SER A 17 63.71 1.62 -1.61
CA SER A 17 62.92 2.30 -0.57
C SER A 17 61.83 3.24 -1.10
N ALA A 18 61.51 3.17 -2.40
CA ALA A 18 60.45 3.97 -3.02
C ALA A 18 59.15 3.18 -3.35
N CYS A 19 58.95 2.01 -2.76
CA CYS A 19 57.66 1.31 -2.77
C CYS A 19 57.14 1.16 -1.35
N GLY A 20 56.93 2.27 -0.66
CA GLY A 20 56.02 2.37 0.48
C GLY A 20 54.60 2.41 -0.06
N GLY A 21 53.95 1.24 -0.17
CA GLY A 21 52.54 1.12 -0.46
C GLY A 21 51.76 1.85 0.63
N GLY A 22 51.35 3.09 0.36
CA GLY A 22 50.38 3.78 1.17
C GLY A 22 49.10 2.93 1.17
N ASP A 23 48.76 2.50 2.34
CA ASP A 23 47.52 1.72 2.59
C ASP A 23 46.31 2.55 2.10
N ASN A 24 45.89 2.26 0.87
CA ASN A 24 44.82 2.97 0.18
C ASN A 24 43.43 2.45 0.61
N SER A 25 43.37 1.73 1.72
CA SER A 25 42.10 1.27 2.28
C SER A 25 41.24 2.46 2.70
N ILE A 26 39.95 2.34 2.49
CA ILE A 26 38.97 3.35 2.90
C ILE A 26 39.10 3.66 4.40
N GLU A 27 39.43 2.66 5.21
CA GLU A 27 39.66 2.78 6.66
C GLU A 27 40.87 3.65 6.98
N ALA A 28 42.00 3.48 6.26
CA ALA A 28 43.21 4.29 6.45
C ALA A 28 42.94 5.75 6.07
N LYS A 29 42.20 6.00 5.00
CA LYS A 29 41.79 7.36 4.58
C LYS A 29 40.80 8.00 5.58
N GLN A 30 39.89 7.23 6.14
CA GLN A 30 38.96 7.70 7.18
C GLN A 30 39.71 8.06 8.48
N LYS A 31 40.69 7.26 8.89
CA LYS A 31 41.52 7.53 10.05
C LYS A 31 42.42 8.75 9.85
N SER A 32 42.99 8.90 8.66
CA SER A 32 43.76 10.09 8.28
C SER A 32 42.90 11.36 8.26
N LEU A 33 41.66 11.26 7.72
CA LEU A 33 40.72 12.37 7.72
C LEU A 33 40.29 12.77 9.13
N ALA A 34 40.05 11.79 10.02
CA ALA A 34 39.73 12.06 11.44
C ALA A 34 40.88 12.77 12.16
N ASN A 35 42.15 12.34 11.92
CA ASN A 35 43.31 12.99 12.49
C ASN A 35 43.50 14.43 11.98
N LEU A 36 43.33 14.65 10.68
CA LEU A 36 43.43 16.00 10.09
C LEU A 36 42.32 16.92 10.64
N LYS A 37 41.12 16.43 10.81
CA LYS A 37 40.03 17.18 11.45
C LYS A 37 40.37 17.54 12.91
N LYS A 38 40.96 16.62 13.67
CA LYS A 38 41.40 16.88 15.04
C LYS A 38 42.48 17.95 15.11
N GLN A 39 43.51 17.85 14.24
CA GLN A 39 44.55 18.85 14.14
C GLN A 39 44.01 20.24 13.74
N ALA A 40 43.03 20.29 12.83
CA ALA A 40 42.37 21.54 12.46
C ALA A 40 41.62 22.18 13.64
N LEU A 41 40.97 21.38 14.50
CA LEU A 41 40.30 21.88 15.69
C LEU A 41 41.30 22.42 16.73
N GLU A 42 42.40 21.71 16.97
CA GLU A 42 43.50 22.16 17.87
C GLU A 42 44.15 23.44 17.37
N LEU A 43 44.42 23.52 16.08
CA LEU A 43 45.00 24.71 15.44
C LEU A 43 44.06 25.93 15.53
N ASN A 44 42.80 25.72 15.28
CA ASN A 44 41.76 26.76 15.46
C ASN A 44 41.64 27.24 16.91
N ALA A 45 41.75 26.34 17.88
CA ALA A 45 41.77 26.73 19.30
C ALA A 45 43.00 27.59 19.65
N GLN A 46 44.19 27.26 19.09
CA GLN A 46 45.41 28.05 19.24
C GLN A 46 45.28 29.43 18.60
N ILE A 47 44.69 29.52 17.38
CA ILE A 47 44.43 30.79 16.70
C ILE A 47 43.55 31.70 17.58
N VAL A 48 42.44 31.19 18.10
CA VAL A 48 41.56 31.97 19.00
C VAL A 48 42.27 32.44 20.27
N ALA A 49 43.15 31.61 20.85
CA ALA A 49 43.93 31.97 22.02
C ALA A 49 44.94 33.11 21.70
N LEU A 50 45.65 32.99 20.61
CA LEU A 50 46.61 34.01 20.15
C LEU A 50 45.90 35.30 19.74
N GLU A 51 44.75 35.25 19.07
CA GLU A 51 43.95 36.44 18.75
C GLU A 51 43.53 37.21 20.00
N LYS A 52 43.11 36.52 21.07
CA LYS A 52 42.78 37.13 22.38
C LYS A 52 44.01 37.74 23.03
N GLU A 53 45.21 37.16 22.92
CA GLU A 53 46.45 37.72 23.46
C GLU A 53 46.85 38.98 22.71
N VAL A 54 46.74 39.00 21.38
CA VAL A 54 47.00 40.17 20.54
C VAL A 54 46.03 41.30 20.83
N GLU A 55 44.74 41.02 21.07
CA GLU A 55 43.73 42.01 21.46
C GLU A 55 44.00 42.59 22.82
N LYS A 56 44.44 41.78 23.81
CA LYS A 56 44.86 42.27 25.14
C LYS A 56 46.14 43.10 25.10
N ALA A 57 47.00 42.84 24.14
CA ALA A 57 48.26 43.61 23.93
C ALA A 57 48.06 44.96 23.21
N GLY A 58 46.78 45.32 22.90
CA GLY A 58 46.48 46.58 22.19
C GLY A 58 46.80 46.53 20.68
N GLY A 59 47.05 45.35 20.15
CA GLY A 59 47.19 45.14 18.72
C GLY A 59 45.80 45.18 18.06
N ALA A 60 45.63 45.89 16.94
CA ALA A 60 44.43 45.80 16.15
C ALA A 60 44.28 44.34 15.64
N SER A 61 43.28 43.63 16.14
CA SER A 61 42.98 42.28 15.67
C SER A 61 42.74 42.36 14.16
N ALA A 62 43.62 41.72 13.38
CA ALA A 62 43.48 41.57 11.94
C ALA A 62 42.46 40.47 11.60
N ALA A 63 41.65 40.08 12.54
CA ALA A 63 40.60 39.10 12.31
C ALA A 63 39.61 39.63 11.27
N LYS A 64 39.86 39.26 10.00
CA LYS A 64 39.00 39.61 8.87
C LYS A 64 37.66 38.93 9.09
N ALA A 65 36.61 39.73 9.25
CA ALA A 65 35.24 39.18 9.36
C ALA A 65 34.90 38.37 8.10
N ILE A 66 34.44 37.17 8.29
CA ILE A 66 34.00 36.29 7.18
C ILE A 66 32.57 36.65 6.83
N LEU A 67 32.30 36.84 5.53
CA LEU A 67 30.97 37.10 5.04
C LEU A 67 30.13 35.80 5.10
N VAL A 68 28.99 35.84 5.75
CA VAL A 68 28.07 34.70 5.92
C VAL A 68 26.65 35.10 5.60
N GLY A 69 25.86 34.13 5.10
CA GLY A 69 24.42 34.25 5.01
C GLY A 69 23.78 33.85 6.34
N ILE A 70 22.73 34.56 6.72
CA ILE A 70 21.99 34.29 7.96
C ILE A 70 20.50 34.19 7.72
N ASP A 71 19.83 33.32 8.49
CA ASP A 71 18.39 33.18 8.52
C ASP A 71 17.90 33.21 9.97
N THR A 72 16.80 33.93 10.23
CA THR A 72 16.20 33.96 11.56
C THR A 72 15.25 32.77 11.72
N LEU A 73 15.50 31.96 12.72
CA LEU A 73 14.68 30.79 13.00
C LEU A 73 13.28 31.20 13.47
N GLN A 74 12.29 30.65 12.82
CA GLN A 74 10.89 30.79 13.20
C GLN A 74 10.35 29.47 13.68
N SER A 75 9.34 29.55 14.53
CA SER A 75 8.60 28.38 15.00
C SER A 75 7.49 28.06 14.00
N GLU A 76 7.54 26.90 13.39
CA GLU A 76 6.60 26.45 12.36
C GLU A 76 6.02 25.08 12.70
N THR A 77 4.98 24.67 12.00
CA THR A 77 4.48 23.30 12.13
C THR A 77 5.36 22.37 11.28
N PHE A 78 6.05 21.47 11.95
CA PHE A 78 6.82 20.40 11.31
C PHE A 78 5.92 19.18 11.13
N THR A 79 5.82 18.70 9.89
CA THR A 79 5.03 17.51 9.55
C THR A 79 5.91 16.51 8.81
N HIS A 80 5.88 15.27 9.25
CA HIS A 80 6.54 14.15 8.58
C HIS A 80 5.52 13.28 7.88
N TYR A 81 5.86 12.80 6.70
CA TYR A 81 5.03 11.91 5.90
C TYR A 81 5.81 10.66 5.51
N ILE A 82 5.15 9.52 5.59
CA ILE A 82 5.58 8.28 4.98
C ILE A 82 5.10 8.32 3.53
N GLU A 83 6.02 8.27 2.57
CA GLU A 83 5.69 8.30 1.14
C GLU A 83 5.77 6.90 0.55
N LEU A 84 4.67 6.46 -0.06
CA LEU A 84 4.49 5.12 -0.60
C LEU A 84 3.79 5.18 -1.95
N GLN A 85 3.84 4.07 -2.67
CA GLN A 85 2.96 3.85 -3.81
C GLN A 85 1.75 3.01 -3.39
N GLY A 86 0.59 3.41 -3.88
CA GLY A 86 -0.64 2.66 -3.75
C GLY A 86 -1.28 2.43 -5.10
N LYS A 87 -2.25 1.52 -5.14
CA LYS A 87 -3.06 1.24 -6.33
C LYS A 87 -4.53 1.30 -6.01
N VAL A 88 -5.31 1.70 -7.01
CA VAL A 88 -6.76 1.64 -6.92
C VAL A 88 -7.24 0.22 -7.18
N GLU A 89 -8.08 -0.29 -6.32
CA GLU A 89 -8.72 -1.59 -6.47
C GLU A 89 -10.25 -1.45 -6.40
N SER A 90 -10.95 -2.36 -7.06
CA SER A 90 -12.39 -2.49 -6.89
C SER A 90 -12.70 -3.22 -5.58
N GLU A 91 -13.71 -2.76 -4.85
CA GLU A 91 -14.22 -3.49 -3.67
C GLU A 91 -14.89 -4.83 -4.05
N SER A 92 -15.37 -4.95 -5.30
CA SER A 92 -16.09 -6.13 -5.77
C SER A 92 -15.63 -6.52 -7.17
N VAL A 93 -14.94 -7.64 -7.24
CA VAL A 93 -14.57 -8.32 -8.48
C VAL A 93 -15.24 -9.68 -8.48
N SER A 94 -15.99 -10.02 -9.53
CA SER A 94 -16.63 -11.31 -9.68
C SER A 94 -16.08 -12.06 -10.89
N TYR A 95 -15.64 -13.27 -10.64
CA TYR A 95 -15.31 -14.26 -11.66
C TYR A 95 -16.52 -15.16 -11.84
N ILE A 96 -17.19 -15.03 -12.96
CA ILE A 96 -18.43 -15.76 -13.24
C ILE A 96 -18.11 -17.25 -13.44
N THR A 97 -18.77 -18.08 -12.65
CA THR A 97 -18.61 -19.53 -12.69
C THR A 97 -19.96 -20.22 -12.84
N PRO A 98 -20.03 -21.35 -13.58
CA PRO A 98 -21.25 -22.15 -13.66
C PRO A 98 -21.52 -22.85 -12.30
N ARG A 99 -22.78 -22.94 -11.90
CA ARG A 99 -23.19 -23.58 -10.64
C ARG A 99 -23.20 -25.11 -10.72
N ALA A 100 -23.35 -25.67 -11.91
CA ALA A 100 -23.45 -27.10 -12.13
C ALA A 100 -22.56 -27.54 -13.31
N GLY A 101 -21.25 -27.71 -13.01
CA GLY A 101 -20.33 -28.44 -13.89
C GLY A 101 -19.97 -27.85 -15.26
N GLY A 102 -20.49 -26.70 -15.62
CA GLY A 102 -20.22 -26.09 -16.93
C GLY A 102 -21.03 -26.70 -18.10
N GLY A 103 -20.75 -26.21 -19.33
CA GLY A 103 -21.41 -26.67 -20.53
C GLY A 103 -21.04 -25.87 -21.77
N GLN A 104 -21.48 -26.30 -22.94
CA GLN A 104 -21.26 -25.60 -24.20
C GLN A 104 -22.08 -24.30 -24.21
N VAL A 105 -21.45 -23.20 -24.63
CA VAL A 105 -22.12 -21.89 -24.72
C VAL A 105 -23.02 -21.86 -25.94
N ARG A 106 -24.31 -21.60 -25.71
CA ARG A 106 -25.33 -21.44 -26.75
C ARG A 106 -25.48 -19.99 -27.19
N ALA A 107 -25.43 -19.04 -26.22
CA ALA A 107 -25.58 -17.62 -26.50
C ALA A 107 -24.83 -16.81 -25.45
N ILE A 108 -24.33 -15.64 -25.86
CA ILE A 108 -23.69 -14.65 -24.99
C ILE A 108 -24.44 -13.33 -25.17
N TYR A 109 -24.76 -12.65 -24.06
CA TYR A 109 -25.60 -11.44 -24.05
C TYR A 109 -24.81 -10.19 -23.63
N ILE A 110 -23.50 -10.32 -23.40
CA ILE A 110 -22.60 -9.23 -23.03
C ILE A 110 -21.33 -9.27 -23.87
N ASN A 111 -20.74 -8.10 -24.05
CA ASN A 111 -19.41 -7.94 -24.65
C ASN A 111 -18.45 -7.32 -23.63
N ARG A 112 -17.17 -7.41 -23.90
CA ARG A 112 -16.16 -6.70 -23.12
C ARG A 112 -16.44 -5.21 -23.14
N GLY A 113 -16.45 -4.57 -21.96
CA GLY A 113 -16.74 -3.16 -21.77
C GLY A 113 -18.21 -2.84 -21.46
N ASP A 114 -19.12 -3.79 -21.58
CA ASP A 114 -20.54 -3.57 -21.29
C ASP A 114 -20.79 -3.39 -19.79
N LYS A 115 -21.71 -2.48 -19.46
CA LYS A 115 -22.22 -2.33 -18.09
C LYS A 115 -23.21 -3.43 -17.79
N VAL A 116 -22.98 -4.13 -16.69
CA VAL A 116 -23.77 -5.29 -16.23
C VAL A 116 -24.39 -4.98 -14.89
N LYS A 117 -25.66 -5.33 -14.72
CA LYS A 117 -26.39 -5.23 -13.44
C LYS A 117 -26.43 -6.60 -12.75
N LYS A 118 -26.45 -6.59 -11.43
CA LYS A 118 -26.73 -7.79 -10.63
C LYS A 118 -28.05 -8.43 -11.08
N GLY A 119 -28.03 -9.74 -11.32
CA GLY A 119 -29.18 -10.49 -11.85
C GLY A 119 -29.38 -10.40 -13.35
N GLN A 120 -28.52 -9.71 -14.10
CA GLN A 120 -28.57 -9.67 -15.56
C GLN A 120 -28.05 -10.98 -16.13
N LEU A 121 -28.75 -11.52 -17.14
CA LEU A 121 -28.32 -12.70 -17.89
C LEU A 121 -27.06 -12.38 -18.69
N ILE A 122 -26.01 -13.18 -18.50
CA ILE A 122 -24.69 -13.02 -19.14
C ILE A 122 -24.56 -13.96 -20.32
N LEU A 123 -24.79 -15.25 -20.09
CA LEU A 123 -24.73 -16.27 -21.13
C LEU A 123 -25.72 -17.41 -20.84
N GLN A 124 -26.02 -18.15 -21.89
CA GLN A 124 -26.87 -19.34 -21.86
C GLN A 124 -26.03 -20.53 -22.31
N LEU A 125 -25.99 -21.58 -21.48
CA LEU A 125 -25.44 -22.87 -21.85
C LEU A 125 -26.47 -23.70 -22.67
N ASP A 126 -25.99 -24.67 -23.43
CA ASP A 126 -26.89 -25.61 -24.08
C ASP A 126 -27.69 -26.40 -23.03
N ASN A 127 -28.98 -26.34 -23.17
CA ASN A 127 -29.95 -26.91 -22.25
C ASN A 127 -30.98 -27.83 -22.94
N SER A 128 -30.71 -28.22 -24.20
CA SER A 128 -31.64 -29.00 -25.02
C SER A 128 -31.99 -30.31 -24.37
N LEU A 129 -31.01 -31.07 -23.87
CA LEU A 129 -31.23 -32.34 -23.18
C LEU A 129 -31.98 -32.17 -21.86
N ILE A 130 -31.64 -31.15 -21.06
CA ILE A 130 -32.29 -30.90 -19.80
C ILE A 130 -33.74 -30.46 -19.98
N LYS A 131 -34.07 -29.70 -21.03
CA LYS A 131 -35.43 -29.34 -21.40
C LYS A 131 -36.25 -30.55 -21.77
N GLN A 132 -35.69 -31.49 -22.55
CA GLN A 132 -36.34 -32.74 -22.89
C GLN A 132 -36.62 -33.59 -21.66
N SER A 133 -35.64 -33.67 -20.73
CA SER A 133 -35.79 -34.38 -19.47
C SER A 133 -36.90 -33.75 -18.57
N ALA A 134 -36.97 -32.43 -18.53
CA ALA A 134 -38.03 -31.71 -17.80
C ALA A 134 -39.43 -31.97 -18.42
N ALA A 135 -39.52 -31.99 -19.76
CA ALA A 135 -40.77 -32.28 -20.43
C ALA A 135 -41.22 -33.72 -20.18
N ALA A 136 -40.30 -34.70 -20.25
CA ALA A 136 -40.61 -36.09 -19.92
C ALA A 136 -41.07 -36.29 -18.45
N ALA A 137 -40.36 -35.63 -17.49
CA ALA A 137 -40.78 -35.67 -16.09
C ALA A 137 -42.14 -35.02 -15.87
N SER A 138 -42.42 -33.92 -16.57
CA SER A 138 -43.76 -33.26 -16.49
C SER A 138 -44.85 -34.17 -17.05
N GLN A 139 -44.60 -34.88 -18.15
CA GLN A 139 -45.57 -35.84 -18.74
C GLN A 139 -45.86 -37.02 -17.78
N ASN A 140 -44.83 -37.54 -17.10
CA ASN A 140 -44.97 -38.58 -16.11
C ASN A 140 -45.87 -38.14 -14.93
N ILE A 141 -45.71 -36.88 -14.48
CA ILE A 141 -46.55 -36.29 -13.41
C ILE A 141 -48.01 -36.24 -13.84
N GLU A 142 -48.35 -35.87 -15.05
CA GLU A 142 -49.77 -35.85 -15.51
C GLU A 142 -50.37 -37.26 -15.51
N THR A 143 -49.61 -38.29 -15.83
CA THR A 143 -50.03 -39.68 -15.73
C THR A 143 -50.29 -40.09 -14.27
N LEU A 144 -49.33 -39.85 -13.40
CA LEU A 144 -49.46 -40.16 -11.95
C LEU A 144 -50.57 -39.36 -11.29
N LYS A 145 -50.79 -38.11 -11.66
CA LYS A 145 -51.88 -37.27 -11.17
C LYS A 145 -53.25 -37.86 -11.50
N SER A 146 -53.41 -38.36 -12.73
CA SER A 146 -54.66 -39.04 -13.14
C SER A 146 -54.88 -40.33 -12.37
N GLN A 147 -53.81 -41.13 -12.17
CA GLN A 147 -53.91 -42.38 -11.39
C GLN A 147 -54.21 -42.11 -9.90
N ALA A 148 -53.55 -41.12 -9.28
CA ALA A 148 -53.77 -40.72 -7.91
C ALA A 148 -55.18 -40.18 -7.69
N ALA A 149 -55.74 -39.41 -8.64
CA ALA A 149 -57.11 -38.91 -8.60
C ALA A 149 -58.14 -40.05 -8.66
N LEU A 150 -57.88 -41.03 -9.54
CA LEU A 150 -58.74 -42.21 -9.62
C LEU A 150 -58.69 -43.00 -8.31
N ALA A 151 -57.53 -43.32 -7.79
CA ALA A 151 -57.37 -44.08 -6.56
C ALA A 151 -58.03 -43.38 -5.36
N LYS A 152 -57.85 -42.04 -5.28
CA LYS A 152 -58.51 -41.21 -4.26
C LYS A 152 -60.00 -41.26 -4.38
N SER A 153 -60.58 -41.19 -5.58
CA SER A 153 -62.06 -41.34 -5.79
C SER A 153 -62.57 -42.72 -5.39
N VAL A 154 -61.79 -43.77 -5.70
CA VAL A 154 -62.16 -45.16 -5.28
C VAL A 154 -62.12 -45.26 -3.77
N TYR A 155 -61.09 -44.73 -3.10
CA TYR A 155 -61.04 -44.74 -1.64
C TYR A 155 -62.18 -43.94 -1.03
N GLU A 156 -62.53 -42.77 -1.50
CA GLU A 156 -63.64 -41.96 -1.01
C GLU A 156 -64.99 -42.69 -1.16
N LYS A 157 -65.22 -43.35 -2.29
CA LYS A 157 -66.45 -44.20 -2.50
C LYS A 157 -66.46 -45.37 -1.57
N GLN A 158 -65.34 -46.08 -1.38
CA GLN A 158 -65.24 -47.22 -0.50
C GLN A 158 -65.49 -46.84 0.99
N LYS A 159 -64.92 -45.62 1.37
CA LYS A 159 -65.16 -45.06 2.69
C LYS A 159 -66.61 -44.73 2.94
N ASN A 160 -67.33 -44.12 1.98
CA ASN A 160 -68.73 -43.81 2.08
C ASN A 160 -69.63 -45.08 2.19
N LEU A 161 -69.31 -46.21 1.48
CA LEU A 161 -69.98 -47.48 1.61
C LEU A 161 -69.77 -48.13 2.99
N TRP A 162 -68.51 -48.09 3.48
CA TRP A 162 -68.17 -48.60 4.80
C TRP A 162 -68.89 -47.84 5.93
N GLU A 163 -68.98 -46.51 5.84
CA GLU A 163 -69.79 -45.71 6.79
C GLU A 163 -71.28 -46.07 6.80
N GLN A 164 -71.76 -46.67 5.72
CA GLN A 164 -73.17 -47.24 5.64
C GLN A 164 -73.21 -48.71 6.01
N ASN A 165 -72.17 -49.30 6.60
CA ASN A 165 -72.01 -50.72 6.93
C ASN A 165 -72.05 -51.65 5.70
N ILE A 166 -71.65 -51.19 4.54
CA ILE A 166 -71.62 -51.98 3.31
C ILE A 166 -70.12 -52.22 2.92
N GLY A 167 -69.70 -53.48 2.77
CA GLY A 167 -68.36 -53.87 2.36
C GLY A 167 -67.52 -54.42 3.51
N SER A 168 -66.20 -54.68 3.24
CA SER A 168 -65.29 -55.19 4.26
C SER A 168 -64.20 -54.14 4.60
N GLU A 169 -63.72 -54.16 5.83
CA GLU A 169 -62.63 -53.29 6.31
C GLU A 169 -61.38 -53.48 5.47
N ILE A 170 -61.09 -54.70 5.00
CA ILE A 170 -59.95 -55.00 4.13
C ILE A 170 -60.05 -54.25 2.81
N GLN A 171 -61.28 -54.14 2.22
CA GLN A 171 -61.44 -53.35 0.97
C GLN A 171 -61.22 -51.88 1.17
N LEU A 172 -61.70 -51.31 2.28
CA LEU A 172 -61.46 -49.92 2.64
C LEU A 172 -59.91 -49.64 2.83
N MET A 173 -59.26 -50.51 3.62
CA MET A 173 -57.81 -50.39 3.91
C MET A 173 -56.96 -50.53 2.64
N THR A 174 -57.33 -51.47 1.75
CA THR A 174 -56.68 -51.66 0.47
C THR A 174 -56.78 -50.39 -0.43
N ALA A 175 -58.01 -49.85 -0.54
CA ALA A 175 -58.26 -48.64 -1.32
C ALA A 175 -57.49 -47.42 -0.76
N LYS A 176 -57.48 -47.31 0.60
CA LYS A 176 -56.66 -46.24 1.26
C LYS A 176 -55.19 -46.38 0.98
N THR A 177 -54.62 -47.56 1.20
CA THR A 177 -53.20 -47.83 0.98
C THR A 177 -52.80 -47.54 -0.46
N ASN A 178 -53.60 -47.88 -1.44
CA ASN A 178 -53.38 -47.62 -2.85
C ASN A 178 -53.42 -46.11 -3.15
N ALA A 179 -54.39 -45.38 -2.58
CA ALA A 179 -54.49 -43.93 -2.73
C ALA A 179 -53.27 -43.22 -2.10
N ASP A 180 -52.86 -43.63 -0.88
CA ASP A 180 -51.71 -43.09 -0.18
C ASP A 180 -50.41 -43.40 -0.92
N ALA A 181 -50.23 -44.58 -1.49
CA ALA A 181 -49.09 -44.98 -2.30
C ALA A 181 -48.97 -44.14 -3.56
N LEU A 182 -50.07 -43.95 -4.32
CA LEU A 182 -50.06 -43.13 -5.54
C LEU A 182 -49.87 -41.63 -5.24
N ALA A 183 -50.41 -41.13 -4.12
CA ALA A 183 -50.15 -39.78 -3.68
C ALA A 183 -48.67 -39.57 -3.33
N SER A 184 -48.02 -40.55 -2.69
CA SER A 184 -46.60 -40.54 -2.38
C SER A 184 -45.73 -40.59 -3.64
N GLN A 185 -46.10 -41.42 -4.64
CA GLN A 185 -45.42 -41.48 -5.93
C GLN A 185 -45.52 -40.15 -6.71
N LEU A 186 -46.72 -39.53 -6.71
CA LEU A 186 -46.93 -38.22 -7.33
C LEU A 186 -46.05 -37.14 -6.66
N LYS A 187 -45.97 -37.17 -5.34
CA LYS A 187 -45.09 -36.24 -4.59
C LYS A 187 -43.62 -36.44 -4.98
N ALA A 188 -43.14 -37.67 -5.00
CA ALA A 188 -41.76 -37.98 -5.41
C ALA A 188 -41.47 -37.54 -6.84
N ALA A 189 -42.41 -37.73 -7.79
CA ALA A 189 -42.27 -37.27 -9.16
C ALA A 189 -42.22 -35.72 -9.26
N ASN A 190 -42.99 -35.00 -8.44
CA ASN A 190 -42.90 -33.53 -8.39
C ASN A 190 -41.55 -33.05 -7.88
N GLU A 191 -40.99 -33.68 -6.83
CA GLU A 191 -39.67 -33.36 -6.32
C GLU A 191 -38.60 -33.64 -7.39
N GLN A 192 -38.69 -34.73 -8.13
CA GLN A 192 -37.83 -35.06 -9.25
C GLN A 192 -37.90 -33.99 -10.36
N LEU A 193 -39.07 -33.50 -10.73
CA LEU A 193 -39.24 -32.41 -11.68
C LEU A 193 -38.63 -31.12 -11.14
N GLY A 194 -38.75 -30.86 -9.84
CA GLY A 194 -38.09 -29.74 -9.18
C GLY A 194 -36.58 -29.75 -9.39
N MET A 195 -35.91 -30.88 -9.14
CA MET A 195 -34.49 -31.04 -9.35
C MET A 195 -34.06 -30.79 -10.83
N VAL A 196 -34.84 -31.29 -11.79
CA VAL A 196 -34.54 -31.07 -13.21
C VAL A 196 -34.74 -29.59 -13.60
N LYS A 197 -35.75 -28.92 -13.03
CA LYS A 197 -35.95 -27.47 -13.23
C LYS A 197 -34.80 -26.65 -12.66
N ASP A 198 -34.25 -27.01 -11.49
CA ASP A 198 -33.11 -26.37 -10.90
C ASP A 198 -31.86 -26.55 -11.79
N GLN A 199 -31.62 -27.76 -12.32
CA GLN A 199 -30.56 -28.01 -13.28
C GLN A 199 -30.72 -27.15 -14.55
N LEU A 200 -31.96 -27.00 -15.04
CA LEU A 200 -32.26 -26.13 -16.16
C LEU A 200 -31.96 -24.65 -15.85
N ALA A 201 -32.31 -24.20 -14.65
CA ALA A 201 -32.03 -22.84 -14.21
C ALA A 201 -30.52 -22.56 -14.15
N PHE A 202 -29.70 -23.56 -13.76
CA PHE A 202 -28.24 -23.43 -13.71
C PHE A 202 -27.57 -23.30 -15.10
N THR A 203 -28.29 -23.57 -16.18
CA THR A 203 -27.78 -23.33 -17.54
C THR A 203 -27.85 -21.86 -17.95
N SER A 204 -28.57 -21.04 -17.24
CA SER A 204 -28.64 -19.59 -17.44
C SER A 204 -27.73 -18.91 -16.42
N ILE A 205 -26.67 -18.29 -16.88
CA ILE A 205 -25.64 -17.69 -16.03
C ILE A 205 -25.93 -16.19 -15.90
N TYR A 206 -26.07 -15.74 -14.65
CA TYR A 206 -26.38 -14.36 -14.30
C TYR A 206 -25.22 -13.70 -13.57
N SER A 207 -25.13 -12.37 -13.66
CA SER A 207 -24.22 -11.60 -12.83
C SER A 207 -24.66 -11.58 -11.38
N ASP A 208 -23.70 -11.76 -10.48
CA ASP A 208 -23.91 -11.64 -9.02
C ASP A 208 -23.59 -10.24 -8.49
N VAL A 209 -22.98 -9.37 -9.32
CA VAL A 209 -22.58 -8.00 -8.97
C VAL A 209 -22.97 -7.00 -10.07
N ASP A 210 -23.07 -5.72 -9.66
CA ASP A 210 -23.09 -4.61 -10.59
C ASP A 210 -21.68 -4.25 -11.01
N GLY A 211 -21.43 -3.98 -12.29
CA GLY A 211 -20.07 -3.63 -12.74
C GLY A 211 -19.95 -3.49 -14.24
N VAL A 212 -18.73 -3.63 -14.71
CA VAL A 212 -18.36 -3.65 -16.14
C VAL A 212 -17.72 -5.00 -16.46
N ALA A 213 -18.09 -5.60 -17.57
CA ALA A 213 -17.49 -6.82 -18.08
C ALA A 213 -16.05 -6.52 -18.56
N GLU A 214 -15.07 -6.75 -17.69
CA GLU A 214 -13.65 -6.47 -17.97
C GLU A 214 -13.06 -7.51 -18.93
N GLU A 215 -13.43 -8.78 -18.72
CA GLU A 215 -12.98 -9.89 -19.54
C GLU A 215 -14.17 -10.74 -19.97
N VAL A 216 -14.23 -11.06 -21.26
CA VAL A 216 -15.19 -12.01 -21.86
C VAL A 216 -14.39 -12.87 -22.83
N ASN A 217 -13.75 -13.91 -22.30
CA ASN A 217 -12.84 -14.80 -23.01
C ASN A 217 -13.54 -16.12 -23.38
N VAL A 218 -14.78 -16.03 -23.85
CA VAL A 218 -15.61 -17.18 -24.26
C VAL A 218 -16.44 -16.80 -25.47
N LYS A 219 -16.65 -17.74 -26.38
CA LYS A 219 -17.44 -17.58 -27.58
C LYS A 219 -18.57 -18.59 -27.63
N VAL A 220 -19.58 -18.34 -28.48
CA VAL A 220 -20.62 -19.31 -28.78
C VAL A 220 -19.99 -20.57 -29.36
N GLY A 221 -20.33 -21.72 -28.79
CA GLY A 221 -19.74 -23.02 -29.13
C GLY A 221 -18.61 -23.45 -28.20
N ASP A 222 -17.98 -22.55 -27.47
CA ASP A 222 -16.92 -22.89 -26.54
C ASP A 222 -17.50 -23.62 -25.30
N LEU A 223 -16.62 -24.29 -24.57
CA LEU A 223 -16.94 -24.90 -23.29
C LEU A 223 -16.73 -23.87 -22.16
N PHE A 224 -17.78 -23.52 -21.44
CA PHE A 224 -17.73 -22.67 -20.26
C PHE A 224 -17.59 -23.54 -19.00
N MET A 225 -16.42 -23.49 -18.34
CA MET A 225 -16.09 -24.38 -17.22
C MET A 225 -15.75 -23.65 -15.90
N GLY A 226 -15.54 -22.34 -15.92
CA GLY A 226 -15.23 -21.70 -14.66
C GLY A 226 -14.38 -20.42 -14.70
N PRO A 227 -13.66 -20.16 -13.62
CA PRO A 227 -13.06 -18.85 -13.37
C PRO A 227 -12.03 -18.47 -14.46
N GLY A 228 -11.96 -17.19 -14.78
CA GLY A 228 -11.03 -16.63 -15.76
C GLY A 228 -11.60 -16.45 -17.14
N GLN A 229 -12.79 -17.01 -17.46
CA GLN A 229 -13.41 -16.79 -18.77
C GLN A 229 -14.25 -15.50 -18.80
N ILE A 230 -14.93 -15.16 -17.72
CA ILE A 230 -15.70 -13.91 -17.59
C ILE A 230 -15.39 -13.27 -16.25
N LYS A 231 -15.00 -11.99 -16.29
CA LYS A 231 -14.68 -11.17 -15.11
C LYS A 231 -15.49 -9.88 -15.15
N ILE A 232 -16.22 -9.63 -14.09
CA ILE A 232 -16.99 -8.40 -13.88
C ILE A 232 -16.37 -7.62 -12.74
N VAL A 233 -16.09 -6.33 -12.98
CA VAL A 233 -15.43 -5.44 -12.02
C VAL A 233 -16.38 -4.29 -11.69
N ASN A 234 -16.62 -4.07 -10.40
CA ASN A 234 -17.38 -2.91 -9.97
C ASN A 234 -16.49 -1.66 -10.05
N THR A 235 -16.86 -0.71 -10.89
CA THR A 235 -16.11 0.53 -11.09
C THR A 235 -16.65 1.72 -10.28
N THR A 236 -17.71 1.52 -9.49
CA THR A 236 -18.32 2.59 -8.69
C THR A 236 -17.89 2.55 -7.23
N LYS A 237 -17.45 1.39 -6.74
CA LYS A 237 -16.94 1.20 -5.37
C LYS A 237 -15.46 0.86 -5.45
N LEU A 238 -14.66 1.91 -5.38
CA LEU A 238 -13.21 1.81 -5.48
C LEU A 238 -12.57 2.15 -4.13
N LYS A 239 -11.45 1.51 -3.87
CA LYS A 239 -10.58 1.77 -2.73
C LYS A 239 -9.14 1.90 -3.22
N LEU A 240 -8.35 2.68 -2.50
CA LEU A 240 -6.91 2.66 -2.62
C LEU A 240 -6.37 1.61 -1.66
N THR A 241 -5.43 0.81 -2.12
CA THR A 241 -4.61 -0.09 -1.29
C THR A 241 -3.15 0.31 -1.38
N ALA A 242 -2.45 0.31 -0.24
CA ALA A 242 -1.01 0.52 -0.19
C ALA A 242 -0.37 -0.39 0.87
N GLU A 243 0.89 -0.78 0.65
CA GLU A 243 1.66 -1.57 1.58
C GLU A 243 2.59 -0.68 2.39
N VAL A 244 2.46 -0.71 3.71
CA VAL A 244 3.23 0.08 4.66
C VAL A 244 4.28 -0.82 5.33
N PRO A 245 5.58 -0.45 5.31
CA PRO A 245 6.63 -1.21 5.99
C PRO A 245 6.38 -1.38 7.49
N GLU A 246 6.74 -2.53 8.05
CA GLU A 246 6.47 -2.91 9.44
C GLU A 246 7.02 -1.93 10.49
N ASN A 247 8.13 -1.23 10.18
CA ASN A 247 8.71 -0.23 11.07
C ASN A 247 7.77 0.95 11.38
N TYR A 248 6.71 1.14 10.59
CA TYR A 248 5.69 2.16 10.80
C TYR A 248 4.42 1.64 11.47
N ALA A 249 4.37 0.35 11.86
CA ALA A 249 3.16 -0.26 12.44
C ALA A 249 2.64 0.46 13.70
N GLY A 250 3.53 1.07 14.50
CA GLY A 250 3.14 1.86 15.67
C GLY A 250 2.66 3.28 15.37
N LYS A 251 2.98 3.81 14.18
CA LYS A 251 2.72 5.20 13.77
C LYS A 251 1.42 5.34 12.96
N VAL A 252 1.05 4.33 12.16
CA VAL A 252 -0.14 4.35 11.30
C VAL A 252 -1.33 3.71 12.01
N LYS A 253 -2.48 4.41 12.04
CA LYS A 253 -3.71 3.95 12.69
C LYS A 253 -4.92 4.20 11.79
N ILE A 254 -6.04 3.53 12.08
CA ILE A 254 -7.32 3.87 11.44
C ILE A 254 -7.64 5.34 11.73
N GLY A 255 -8.00 6.10 10.70
CA GLY A 255 -8.24 7.53 10.77
C GLY A 255 -7.00 8.40 10.49
N THR A 256 -5.79 7.84 10.38
CA THR A 256 -4.59 8.59 9.97
C THR A 256 -4.83 9.27 8.63
N GLU A 257 -4.45 10.54 8.54
CA GLU A 257 -4.64 11.37 7.34
C GLU A 257 -3.72 10.94 6.21
N LEU A 258 -4.31 10.88 5.01
CA LEU A 258 -3.64 10.53 3.77
C LEU A 258 -3.79 11.67 2.76
N THR A 259 -2.72 11.96 2.05
CA THR A 259 -2.79 12.73 0.81
C THR A 259 -2.50 11.78 -0.34
N LEU A 260 -3.48 11.62 -1.23
CA LEU A 260 -3.43 10.71 -2.38
C LEU A 260 -3.27 11.53 -3.64
N THR A 261 -2.16 11.39 -4.33
CA THR A 261 -1.88 12.07 -5.59
C THR A 261 -1.87 11.05 -6.72
N PHE A 262 -2.70 11.29 -7.72
CA PHE A 262 -2.84 10.47 -8.93
C PHE A 262 -2.20 11.24 -10.10
N PRO A 263 -0.94 11.00 -10.45
CA PRO A 263 -0.23 11.78 -11.47
C PRO A 263 -0.89 11.71 -12.84
N ASP A 264 -1.34 10.52 -13.25
CA ASP A 264 -1.89 10.26 -14.57
C ASP A 264 -3.18 11.04 -14.87
N ILE A 265 -3.95 11.38 -13.84
CA ILE A 265 -5.18 12.17 -13.95
C ILE A 265 -5.03 13.54 -13.29
N GLN A 266 -3.83 13.93 -12.88
CA GLN A 266 -3.48 15.21 -12.25
C GLN A 266 -4.41 15.57 -11.08
N LYS A 267 -4.76 14.60 -10.26
CA LYS A 267 -5.71 14.78 -9.16
C LYS A 267 -5.06 14.46 -7.83
N THR A 268 -5.26 15.35 -6.86
CA THR A 268 -4.86 15.13 -5.45
C THR A 268 -6.11 15.21 -4.57
N ILE A 269 -6.26 14.26 -3.67
CA ILE A 269 -7.36 14.22 -2.70
C ILE A 269 -6.80 13.93 -1.31
N ASN A 270 -7.41 14.53 -0.30
CA ASN A 270 -7.16 14.20 1.09
C ASN A 270 -8.16 13.15 1.54
N ASN A 271 -7.68 12.14 2.23
CA ASN A 271 -8.47 11.02 2.70
C ASN A 271 -7.94 10.52 4.05
N LYS A 272 -8.44 9.37 4.52
CA LYS A 272 -8.01 8.74 5.78
C LYS A 272 -7.87 7.24 5.59
N VAL A 273 -7.05 6.63 6.44
CA VAL A 273 -6.98 5.17 6.56
C VAL A 273 -8.31 4.65 7.10
N ASN A 274 -8.99 3.81 6.31
CA ASN A 274 -10.26 3.18 6.70
C ASN A 274 -10.05 1.77 7.26
N VAL A 275 -9.10 1.03 6.67
CA VAL A 275 -8.76 -0.34 7.09
C VAL A 275 -7.26 -0.43 7.29
N LEU A 276 -6.85 -1.12 8.34
CA LEU A 276 -5.47 -1.43 8.69
C LEU A 276 -5.31 -2.95 8.75
N GLY A 277 -4.37 -3.50 8.01
CA GLY A 277 -4.04 -4.92 8.05
C GLY A 277 -3.41 -5.30 9.39
N ASN A 278 -3.95 -6.33 10.03
CA ASN A 278 -3.47 -6.83 11.32
C ASN A 278 -2.34 -7.86 11.19
N VAL A 279 -2.04 -8.28 9.97
CA VAL A 279 -1.03 -9.31 9.68
C VAL A 279 0.07 -8.70 8.82
N ILE A 280 1.31 -8.90 9.24
CA ILE A 280 2.48 -8.50 8.47
C ILE A 280 2.78 -9.61 7.46
N ASN A 281 2.90 -9.26 6.20
CA ASN A 281 3.33 -10.16 5.15
C ASN A 281 4.83 -10.49 5.37
N PRO A 282 5.23 -11.76 5.58
CA PRO A 282 6.61 -12.12 5.89
C PRO A 282 7.56 -11.92 4.71
N LEU A 283 7.07 -11.89 3.48
CA LEU A 283 7.89 -11.70 2.28
C LEU A 283 8.21 -10.23 2.01
N SER A 284 7.18 -9.37 2.09
CA SER A 284 7.34 -7.92 1.87
C SER A 284 7.68 -7.13 3.13
N ARG A 285 7.57 -7.73 4.32
CA ARG A 285 7.75 -7.08 5.62
C ARG A 285 6.88 -5.82 5.74
N SER A 286 5.63 -5.93 5.27
CA SER A 286 4.67 -4.85 5.21
C SER A 286 3.29 -5.29 5.68
N PHE A 287 2.45 -4.34 6.05
CA PHE A 287 1.03 -4.51 6.26
C PHE A 287 0.26 -3.61 5.30
N TYR A 288 -0.93 -4.03 4.90
CA TYR A 288 -1.75 -3.23 3.99
C TYR A 288 -2.59 -2.19 4.72
N ILE A 289 -2.85 -1.09 4.03
CA ILE A 289 -3.87 -0.12 4.40
C ILE A 289 -4.86 0.04 3.25
N GLU A 290 -6.09 0.38 3.60
CA GLU A 290 -7.11 0.71 2.61
C GLU A 290 -7.73 2.07 2.91
N SER A 291 -8.03 2.79 1.84
CA SER A 291 -8.71 4.08 1.88
C SER A 291 -9.82 4.09 0.83
N LYS A 292 -11.07 4.35 1.24
CA LYS A 292 -12.21 4.39 0.33
C LYS A 292 -12.10 5.62 -0.56
N LEU A 293 -12.27 5.43 -1.85
CA LEU A 293 -12.25 6.53 -2.79
C LEU A 293 -13.66 7.12 -3.01
N PRO A 294 -13.78 8.43 -3.23
CA PRO A 294 -15.05 9.01 -3.65
C PRO A 294 -15.44 8.47 -5.04
N VAL A 295 -16.74 8.46 -5.33
CA VAL A 295 -17.23 8.05 -6.64
C VAL A 295 -16.82 9.10 -7.67
N ASP A 296 -15.98 8.70 -8.62
CA ASP A 296 -15.51 9.56 -9.70
C ASP A 296 -15.19 8.69 -10.93
N ASN A 297 -15.67 9.09 -12.09
CA ASN A 297 -15.49 8.37 -13.35
C ASN A 297 -14.03 8.37 -13.86
N ASN A 298 -13.17 9.22 -13.30
CA ASN A 298 -11.75 9.27 -13.65
C ASN A 298 -10.94 8.17 -12.93
N PHE A 299 -11.43 7.69 -11.79
CA PHE A 299 -10.77 6.57 -11.11
C PHE A 299 -11.07 5.25 -11.82
N ARG A 300 -10.03 4.50 -12.05
CA ARG A 300 -10.11 3.17 -12.65
C ARG A 300 -9.32 2.18 -11.79
N PRO A 301 -9.75 0.92 -11.70
CA PRO A 301 -8.94 -0.13 -11.10
C PRO A 301 -7.54 -0.17 -11.73
N ASN A 302 -6.54 -0.48 -10.92
CA ASN A 302 -5.11 -0.51 -11.22
C ASN A 302 -4.46 0.87 -11.48
N LEU A 303 -5.18 1.99 -11.31
CA LEU A 303 -4.56 3.31 -11.35
C LEU A 303 -3.59 3.45 -10.16
N LEU A 304 -2.38 3.94 -10.44
CA LEU A 304 -1.35 4.16 -9.41
C LEU A 304 -1.55 5.50 -8.73
N ALA A 305 -1.26 5.54 -7.44
CA ALA A 305 -1.28 6.75 -6.64
C ALA A 305 -0.01 6.86 -5.78
N GLN A 306 0.50 8.08 -5.63
CA GLN A 306 1.43 8.41 -4.58
C GLN A 306 0.64 8.66 -3.30
N VAL A 307 1.00 7.96 -2.23
CA VAL A 307 0.34 8.01 -0.92
C VAL A 307 1.29 8.66 0.06
N LYS A 308 0.90 9.79 0.62
CA LYS A 308 1.57 10.43 1.74
C LYS A 308 0.75 10.21 3.00
N ILE A 309 1.29 9.47 3.94
CA ILE A 309 0.67 9.17 5.24
C ILE A 309 1.26 10.12 6.26
N LYS A 310 0.45 10.94 6.88
CA LYS A 310 0.87 11.85 7.95
C LYS A 310 1.07 11.06 9.24
N ASP A 311 2.31 10.70 9.55
CA ASP A 311 2.64 9.89 10.73
C ASP A 311 3.12 10.70 11.93
N TYR A 312 3.55 11.95 11.71
CA TYR A 312 4.00 12.83 12.76
C TYR A 312 3.67 14.30 12.46
N GLU A 313 3.26 15.03 13.48
CA GLU A 313 3.05 16.48 13.43
C GLU A 313 3.43 17.11 14.77
N LYS A 314 4.21 18.16 14.73
CA LYS A 314 4.54 18.97 15.90
C LYS A 314 4.35 20.44 15.57
N LYS A 315 3.43 21.06 16.27
CA LYS A 315 3.21 22.50 16.23
C LYS A 315 4.33 23.22 16.98
N ASN A 316 4.67 24.43 16.54
CA ASN A 316 5.72 25.23 17.15
C ASN A 316 7.07 24.49 17.23
N ALA A 317 7.42 23.73 16.20
CA ALA A 317 8.72 23.11 16.06
C ALA A 317 9.72 24.07 15.42
N ILE A 318 10.99 23.84 15.67
CA ILE A 318 12.10 24.47 14.94
C ILE A 318 12.61 23.43 13.97
N SER A 319 12.69 23.78 12.70
CA SER A 319 13.31 22.95 11.68
C SER A 319 14.43 23.71 10.97
N ILE A 320 15.45 22.98 10.60
CA ILE A 320 16.61 23.56 9.90
C ILE A 320 16.94 22.70 8.67
N PRO A 321 17.49 23.28 7.61
CA PRO A 321 18.03 22.50 6.49
C PRO A 321 19.12 21.53 6.97
N VAL A 322 19.02 20.26 6.57
CA VAL A 322 19.91 19.18 7.04
C VAL A 322 21.39 19.43 6.67
N ASN A 323 21.65 20.16 5.57
CA ASN A 323 23.01 20.52 5.15
C ASN A 323 23.73 21.45 6.12
N LEU A 324 23.00 22.18 6.99
CA LEU A 324 23.59 23.06 8.00
C LEU A 324 24.03 22.31 9.26
N LEU A 325 23.53 21.09 9.43
CA LEU A 325 23.85 20.23 10.57
C LEU A 325 25.27 19.67 10.40
N GLN A 326 26.14 19.96 11.36
CA GLN A 326 27.49 19.43 11.43
C GLN A 326 27.62 18.44 12.59
N ASN A 327 28.68 17.64 12.57
CA ASN A 327 28.94 16.65 13.60
C ASN A 327 30.43 16.71 14.01
N ASP A 328 30.70 16.66 15.29
CA ASP A 328 32.04 16.50 15.86
C ASP A 328 32.06 15.42 16.94
N GLU A 329 33.17 15.32 17.71
CA GLU A 329 33.31 14.35 18.79
C GLU A 329 32.28 14.53 19.91
N LYS A 330 31.72 15.75 20.10
CA LYS A 330 30.73 16.08 21.14
C LYS A 330 29.28 15.86 20.65
N GLY A 331 29.08 15.68 19.36
CA GLY A 331 27.75 15.42 18.77
C GLY A 331 27.39 16.40 17.65
N LYS A 332 26.09 16.52 17.38
CA LYS A 332 25.55 17.35 16.32
C LYS A 332 25.46 18.81 16.72
N PHE A 333 25.81 19.72 15.84
CA PHE A 333 25.79 21.16 16.11
C PHE A 333 25.48 21.97 14.85
N VAL A 334 25.14 23.25 15.05
CA VAL A 334 25.03 24.28 14.01
C VAL A 334 25.74 25.55 14.47
N TYR A 335 26.01 26.45 13.53
CA TYR A 335 26.50 27.77 13.84
C TYR A 335 25.36 28.79 13.89
N VAL A 336 25.34 29.63 14.94
CA VAL A 336 24.45 30.77 15.08
C VAL A 336 25.25 32.06 15.17
N ALA A 337 24.68 33.12 14.67
CA ALA A 337 25.28 34.47 14.78
C ALA A 337 24.79 35.12 16.09
N VAL A 338 25.74 35.56 16.92
CA VAL A 338 25.47 36.20 18.19
C VAL A 338 26.18 37.56 18.21
N LEU A 339 25.54 38.59 18.79
CA LEU A 339 26.14 39.90 18.99
C LEU A 339 26.90 39.91 20.31
N GLU A 340 28.24 40.00 20.26
CA GLU A 340 29.11 40.07 21.42
C GLU A 340 29.97 41.33 21.32
N GLY A 341 29.89 42.20 22.33
CA GLY A 341 30.69 43.46 22.34
C GLY A 341 30.46 44.38 21.14
N GLY A 342 29.24 44.35 20.56
CA GLY A 342 28.93 45.14 19.35
C GLY A 342 29.43 44.55 18.03
N LYS A 343 30.02 43.34 18.04
CA LYS A 343 30.48 42.62 16.86
C LYS A 343 29.68 41.33 16.69
N MET A 344 29.39 40.92 15.44
CA MET A 344 28.77 39.66 15.13
C MET A 344 29.81 38.54 15.18
N VAL A 345 29.52 37.49 15.94
CA VAL A 345 30.38 36.34 16.16
C VAL A 345 29.62 35.05 15.87
N ALA A 346 30.26 34.11 15.22
CA ALA A 346 29.71 32.77 15.03
C ALA A 346 29.85 31.95 16.33
N ARG A 347 28.79 31.40 16.80
CA ARG A 347 28.80 30.52 17.96
C ARG A 347 28.26 29.15 17.61
N LYS A 348 29.00 28.14 18.06
CA LYS A 348 28.61 26.74 17.93
C LYS A 348 27.53 26.38 18.95
N LYS A 349 26.35 25.99 18.51
CA LYS A 349 25.27 25.46 19.37
C LYS A 349 25.09 23.97 19.13
N MET A 350 25.20 23.19 20.20
CA MET A 350 24.87 21.76 20.17
C MET A 350 23.37 21.59 20.05
N VAL A 351 22.93 20.63 19.20
CA VAL A 351 21.52 20.40 18.92
C VAL A 351 21.17 18.92 19.03
N ALA A 352 20.00 18.64 19.61
CA ALA A 352 19.36 17.34 19.52
C ALA A 352 18.34 17.37 18.36
N THR A 353 18.42 16.40 17.48
CA THR A 353 17.56 16.32 16.27
C THR A 353 16.43 15.32 16.45
N GLY A 354 15.27 15.61 15.87
CA GLY A 354 14.12 14.74 15.77
C GLY A 354 13.97 14.09 14.38
N GLU A 355 12.75 14.12 13.87
CA GLU A 355 12.39 13.52 12.57
C GLU A 355 12.96 14.36 11.42
N PHE A 356 13.24 13.67 10.31
CA PHE A 356 13.75 14.27 9.07
C PHE A 356 12.73 14.10 7.96
N TYR A 357 12.37 15.18 7.29
CA TYR A 357 11.47 15.11 6.14
C TYR A 357 11.85 16.14 5.06
N GLY A 358 11.89 15.66 3.83
CA GLY A 358 12.34 16.48 2.69
C GLY A 358 13.78 16.92 2.85
N ASN A 359 13.99 18.23 2.98
CA ASN A 359 15.31 18.84 3.17
C ASN A 359 15.56 19.32 4.61
N ASN A 360 14.55 19.22 5.47
CA ASN A 360 14.57 19.78 6.80
C ASN A 360 14.61 18.70 7.89
N ILE A 361 15.30 19.00 8.98
CA ILE A 361 15.34 18.17 10.18
C ILE A 361 14.79 18.96 11.36
N GLU A 362 13.94 18.31 12.14
CA GLU A 362 13.43 18.88 13.38
C GLU A 362 14.55 19.03 14.42
N VAL A 363 14.55 20.14 15.12
CA VAL A 363 15.44 20.37 16.29
C VAL A 363 14.62 20.28 17.56
N LEU A 364 14.95 19.28 18.39
CA LEU A 364 14.24 19.02 19.65
C LEU A 364 14.75 19.94 20.78
N SER A 365 16.04 20.28 20.76
CA SER A 365 16.66 21.17 21.73
C SER A 365 17.96 21.77 21.19
N GLY A 366 18.40 22.88 21.79
CA GLY A 366 19.62 23.59 21.45
C GLY A 366 19.41 24.87 20.63
N LEU A 367 18.24 25.04 20.01
CA LEU A 367 17.85 26.27 19.30
C LEU A 367 16.51 26.80 19.82
N ALA A 368 16.31 28.08 19.66
CA ALA A 368 15.07 28.78 19.99
C ALA A 368 14.58 29.63 18.81
N ALA A 369 13.28 29.93 18.78
CA ALA A 369 12.74 30.89 17.83
C ALA A 369 13.39 32.27 18.10
N GLY A 370 13.83 32.93 17.02
CA GLY A 370 14.61 34.18 17.09
C GLY A 370 16.13 33.98 17.06
N ASP A 371 16.65 32.76 17.21
CA ASP A 371 18.07 32.51 16.96
C ASP A 371 18.41 32.80 15.50
N ILE A 372 19.57 33.38 15.26
CA ILE A 372 20.04 33.71 13.92
C ILE A 372 20.98 32.58 13.45
N LEU A 373 20.45 31.71 12.60
CA LEU A 373 21.18 30.57 12.03
C LEU A 373 22.09 31.04 10.90
N ILE A 374 23.33 30.55 10.85
CA ILE A 374 24.24 30.80 9.73
C ILE A 374 23.93 29.78 8.66
N SER A 375 23.41 30.25 7.51
CA SER A 375 22.93 29.39 6.40
C SER A 375 23.92 29.27 5.26
N GLU A 376 24.83 30.27 5.07
CA GLU A 376 25.88 30.25 4.05
C GLU A 376 27.24 30.56 4.67
N GLY A 377 28.31 29.99 4.12
CA GLY A 377 29.70 30.24 4.59
C GLY A 377 30.10 29.49 5.87
N TYR A 378 29.16 28.68 6.44
CA TYR A 378 29.35 27.93 7.69
C TYR A 378 30.53 26.93 7.65
N GLN A 379 30.96 26.51 6.46
CA GLN A 379 32.07 25.55 6.29
C GLN A 379 33.46 26.20 6.53
N SER A 380 33.52 27.54 6.48
CA SER A 380 34.76 28.30 6.57
C SER A 380 34.93 29.06 7.91
N ILE A 381 34.03 28.82 8.84
CA ILE A 381 34.03 29.47 10.15
C ILE A 381 34.31 28.49 11.29
N TYR A 382 34.77 29.01 12.42
CA TYR A 382 34.95 28.27 13.66
C TYR A 382 34.26 28.99 14.81
N ASP A 383 34.15 28.33 15.97
CA ASP A 383 33.54 28.93 17.15
C ASP A 383 34.29 30.14 17.64
N GLY A 384 33.63 31.29 17.77
CA GLY A 384 34.23 32.56 18.12
C GLY A 384 34.71 33.40 16.94
N GLN A 385 34.54 32.96 15.69
CA GLN A 385 34.93 33.69 14.49
C GLN A 385 34.10 34.96 14.31
N LEU A 386 34.80 36.10 14.06
CA LEU A 386 34.16 37.34 13.63
C LEU A 386 33.49 37.12 12.26
N ILE A 387 32.26 37.54 12.14
CA ILE A 387 31.48 37.42 10.91
C ILE A 387 30.86 38.77 10.52
N THR A 388 30.63 38.92 9.26
CA THR A 388 29.81 40.01 8.73
C THR A 388 28.68 39.42 7.90
N THR A 389 27.52 40.03 7.90
CA THR A 389 26.37 39.54 7.19
C THR A 389 26.08 40.41 5.97
N SER A 390 25.80 39.79 4.83
CA SER A 390 25.06 40.49 3.78
C SER A 390 23.60 40.42 4.15
N ILE A 391 23.02 41.54 4.51
CA ILE A 391 21.57 41.64 4.69
C ILE A 391 20.96 41.39 3.32
N LYS A 392 20.22 40.29 3.17
CA LYS A 392 19.33 40.09 2.04
C LYS A 392 18.00 40.73 2.32
#